data_011e3994ca699505a11e9c0073b7f749
#
_entry.id   011e3994ca699505a11e9c0073b7f749
#
_cell.length_a   1.000
_cell.length_b   1.000
_cell.length_c   1.000
_cell.angle_alpha   90.00
_cell.angle_beta   90.00
_cell.angle_gamma   90.00
#
_symmetry.space_group_name_H-M   'P 1'
#
loop_
_entity.id
_entity.type
_entity.pdbx_description
1 polymer ?
#
loop_
_entity_poly.entity_id
_entity_poly.type
_entity_poly.pdbx_seq_one_letter_code
_entity_poly.pdbx_strand_id
1 'polypeptide(L)'
;MTRAVKPRRFAIRPIIYASVLSAGVLLCAFSAHADERDQLKSIQADIAAKERAVRQKQQQRSSLLAQLKKQEEAISEATRKLRETQNTLNQLNKQIDEMNASIAKLEQQKAAQERSLAAQLDAAFRQGEHTGIQLILSGEESQRGQRLQAYFGYLNQARQETIDQLKQTREEVAMQRAELEEKQSEQQTLLYEQRAQQAKLTQALNER
;
A
#
# COMPACT_ATOMS: atom_id res chain seq x y z
N MET A 1 -27.66 39.18 2.78
CA MET A 1 -27.47 40.31 3.73
C MET A 1 -26.31 41.16 3.21
N THR A 2 -26.70 42.17 2.48
CA THR A 2 -25.80 43.08 1.76
C THR A 2 -25.55 44.30 2.64
N ARG A 3 -24.34 44.56 3.06
CA ARG A 3 -23.95 45.75 3.79
C ARG A 3 -23.44 46.81 2.78
N ALA A 4 -24.23 47.86 2.60
CA ALA A 4 -23.89 49.02 1.81
C ALA A 4 -22.87 49.91 2.53
N VAL A 5 -21.80 50.30 1.83
CA VAL A 5 -20.82 51.28 2.28
C VAL A 5 -21.24 52.66 1.77
N LYS A 6 -21.41 53.61 2.66
CA LYS A 6 -21.84 54.99 2.43
C LYS A 6 -20.62 55.87 2.10
N PRO A 7 -20.66 56.68 1.05
CA PRO A 7 -19.55 57.63 0.75
C PRO A 7 -19.64 58.87 1.64
N ARG A 8 -18.56 59.26 2.26
CA ARG A 8 -18.40 60.53 3.00
C ARG A 8 -18.08 61.63 2.00
N ARG A 9 -19.03 62.58 1.88
CA ARG A 9 -18.85 63.81 1.16
C ARG A 9 -18.05 64.78 2.04
N PHE A 10 -16.87 65.25 1.58
CA PHE A 10 -16.17 66.38 2.15
C PHE A 10 -16.68 67.69 1.51
N ALA A 11 -17.25 68.55 2.34
CA ALA A 11 -17.70 69.86 1.95
C ALA A 11 -16.47 70.83 1.93
N ILE A 12 -16.26 71.44 0.79
CA ILE A 12 -15.30 72.53 0.59
C ILE A 12 -16.01 73.84 0.95
N ARG A 13 -15.48 74.57 1.93
CA ARG A 13 -15.86 75.99 2.18
C ARG A 13 -14.84 76.93 1.58
N PRO A 14 -15.22 77.92 0.79
CA PRO A 14 -14.32 78.99 0.30
C PRO A 14 -14.23 80.10 1.34
N ILE A 15 -13.05 80.53 1.67
CA ILE A 15 -12.82 81.83 2.32
C ILE A 15 -11.91 82.60 1.46
N ILE A 16 -12.50 83.66 0.90
CA ILE A 16 -11.88 84.74 0.16
C ILE A 16 -11.30 85.75 1.16
N TYR A 17 -10.01 86.03 1.05
CA TYR A 17 -9.50 87.33 1.48
C TYR A 17 -8.41 87.79 0.46
N ALA A 18 -8.71 88.95 -0.04
CA ALA A 18 -7.95 89.71 -1.06
C ALA A 18 -6.89 90.63 -0.41
N SER A 19 -5.90 90.89 -1.26
CA SER A 19 -5.04 92.05 -1.29
C SER A 19 -3.97 92.21 -0.19
N VAL A 20 -2.73 92.35 -0.66
CA VAL A 20 -1.94 93.64 -0.71
C VAL A 20 -0.52 93.31 -1.20
N LEU A 21 -0.23 93.88 -2.41
CA LEU A 21 0.98 94.54 -2.85
C LEU A 21 2.40 93.98 -2.68
N SER A 22 2.95 93.56 -3.79
CA SER A 22 4.09 94.25 -4.43
C SER A 22 5.42 94.32 -3.72
N ALA A 23 6.41 93.80 -4.39
CA ALA A 23 7.86 93.92 -4.19
C ALA A 23 8.54 92.67 -3.59
N GLY A 24 8.92 91.68 -4.44
CA GLY A 24 9.68 90.51 -4.06
C GLY A 24 9.83 89.43 -5.15
N VAL A 25 9.65 89.82 -6.41
CA VAL A 25 9.52 88.88 -7.55
C VAL A 25 10.87 88.47 -8.18
N LEU A 26 11.98 88.51 -7.50
CA LEU A 26 13.25 88.14 -8.18
C LEU A 26 14.14 87.20 -7.44
N LEU A 27 13.72 86.58 -6.31
CA LEU A 27 14.57 85.62 -5.59
C LEU A 27 13.91 84.24 -5.33
N CYS A 28 12.67 83.97 -5.77
CA CYS A 28 12.00 82.68 -5.59
C CYS A 28 12.04 81.71 -6.79
N ALA A 29 12.68 82.03 -7.89
CA ALA A 29 12.72 81.20 -9.08
C ALA A 29 13.78 80.10 -9.04
N PHE A 30 14.69 80.12 -8.07
CA PHE A 30 15.74 79.08 -7.96
C PHE A 30 15.42 77.95 -6.94
N SER A 31 14.49 78.16 -6.02
CA SER A 31 14.15 77.11 -4.99
C SER A 31 13.14 76.12 -5.54
N ALA A 32 12.27 76.48 -6.50
CA ALA A 32 11.25 75.57 -7.03
C ALA A 32 11.83 74.36 -7.84
N HIS A 33 12.96 74.65 -8.55
CA HIS A 33 13.57 73.59 -9.38
C HIS A 33 14.42 72.59 -8.62
N ALA A 34 14.86 72.90 -7.43
CA ALA A 34 15.58 71.95 -6.57
C ALA A 34 14.58 70.93 -5.93
N ASP A 35 13.44 71.44 -5.48
CA ASP A 35 12.38 70.63 -4.85
C ASP A 35 11.72 69.65 -5.83
N GLU A 36 11.45 70.05 -7.07
CA GLU A 36 10.94 69.16 -8.13
C GLU A 36 11.93 68.05 -8.51
N ARG A 37 13.22 68.36 -8.53
CA ARG A 37 14.26 67.35 -8.82
C ARG A 37 14.41 66.33 -7.69
N ASP A 38 14.29 66.75 -6.46
CA ASP A 38 14.39 65.88 -5.30
C ASP A 38 13.09 65.04 -5.13
N GLN A 39 11.94 65.58 -5.45
CA GLN A 39 10.67 64.85 -5.59
C GLN A 39 10.74 63.81 -6.70
N LEU A 40 11.28 64.12 -7.89
CA LEU A 40 11.48 63.17 -8.97
C LEU A 40 12.43 62.04 -8.58
N LYS A 41 13.53 62.37 -7.87
CA LYS A 41 14.46 61.32 -7.34
C LYS A 41 13.81 60.43 -6.32
N SER A 42 13.02 60.99 -5.39
CA SER A 42 12.28 60.21 -4.41
C SER A 42 11.26 59.27 -5.04
N ILE A 43 10.49 59.75 -6.03
CA ILE A 43 9.54 58.95 -6.79
C ILE A 43 10.26 57.84 -7.58
N GLN A 44 11.39 58.14 -8.20
CA GLN A 44 12.20 57.13 -8.89
C GLN A 44 12.76 56.11 -7.94
N ALA A 45 13.21 56.50 -6.74
CA ALA A 45 13.67 55.59 -5.70
C ALA A 45 12.52 54.67 -5.19
N ASP A 46 11.33 55.25 -5.01
CA ASP A 46 10.13 54.51 -4.61
C ASP A 46 9.67 53.50 -5.68
N ILE A 47 9.71 53.91 -6.95
CA ILE A 47 9.43 53.02 -8.08
C ILE A 47 10.44 51.89 -8.10
N ALA A 48 11.73 52.19 -8.01
CA ALA A 48 12.77 51.15 -7.98
C ALA A 48 12.65 50.19 -6.75
N ALA A 49 12.27 50.72 -5.59
CA ALA A 49 12.00 49.92 -4.40
C ALA A 49 10.78 49.03 -4.61
N LYS A 50 9.69 49.55 -5.15
CA LYS A 50 8.49 48.76 -5.47
C LYS A 50 8.74 47.70 -6.54
N GLU A 51 9.50 48.03 -7.59
CA GLU A 51 9.89 47.05 -8.60
C GLU A 51 10.75 45.90 -8.01
N ARG A 52 11.68 46.21 -7.10
CA ARG A 52 12.46 45.20 -6.40
C ARG A 52 11.54 44.31 -5.55
N ALA A 53 10.61 44.93 -4.81
CA ALA A 53 9.64 44.19 -4.02
C ALA A 53 8.74 43.29 -4.87
N VAL A 54 8.27 43.75 -6.02
CA VAL A 54 7.50 42.95 -6.98
C VAL A 54 8.32 41.78 -7.52
N ARG A 55 9.57 42.02 -7.94
CA ARG A 55 10.46 40.94 -8.42
C ARG A 55 10.73 39.93 -7.32
N GLN A 56 10.95 40.37 -6.10
CA GLN A 56 11.14 39.50 -4.95
C GLN A 56 9.90 38.63 -4.66
N LYS A 57 8.70 39.24 -4.72
CA LYS A 57 7.43 38.53 -4.57
C LYS A 57 7.18 37.54 -5.71
N GLN A 58 7.53 37.90 -6.95
CA GLN A 58 7.45 36.96 -8.07
C GLN A 58 8.38 35.76 -7.92
N GLN A 59 9.61 35.99 -7.47
CA GLN A 59 10.55 34.91 -7.18
C GLN A 59 10.05 34.00 -6.05
N GLN A 60 9.56 34.60 -4.95
CA GLN A 60 8.95 33.83 -3.86
C GLN A 60 7.76 33.00 -4.35
N ARG A 61 6.87 33.61 -5.15
CA ARG A 61 5.73 32.89 -5.74
C ARG A 61 6.17 31.73 -6.63
N SER A 62 7.16 31.93 -7.49
CA SER A 62 7.64 30.86 -8.38
C SER A 62 8.29 29.71 -7.58
N SER A 63 9.04 30.05 -6.52
CA SER A 63 9.60 29.07 -5.61
C SER A 63 8.53 28.24 -4.88
N LEU A 64 7.51 28.93 -4.34
CA LEU A 64 6.38 28.26 -3.66
C LEU A 64 5.57 27.37 -4.62
N LEU A 65 5.35 27.83 -5.84
CA LEU A 65 4.67 27.01 -6.86
C LEU A 65 5.48 25.75 -7.24
N ALA A 66 6.81 25.88 -7.33
CA ALA A 66 7.68 24.75 -7.59
C ALA A 66 7.68 23.75 -6.42
N GLN A 67 7.68 24.25 -5.17
CA GLN A 67 7.56 23.42 -3.98
C GLN A 67 6.21 22.71 -3.93
N LEU A 68 5.12 23.42 -4.18
CA LEU A 68 3.76 22.85 -4.21
C LEU A 68 3.67 21.73 -5.26
N LYS A 69 4.17 21.98 -6.47
CA LYS A 69 4.19 20.95 -7.53
C LYS A 69 4.95 19.70 -7.08
N LYS A 70 6.13 19.88 -6.47
CA LYS A 70 6.93 18.75 -5.96
C LYS A 70 6.19 17.96 -4.87
N GLN A 71 5.49 18.66 -3.98
CA GLN A 71 4.67 18.01 -2.95
C GLN A 71 3.48 17.25 -3.54
N GLU A 72 2.81 17.83 -4.54
CA GLU A 72 1.69 17.18 -5.23
C GLU A 72 2.14 15.91 -5.97
N GLU A 73 3.30 15.95 -6.63
CA GLU A 73 3.92 14.78 -7.27
C GLU A 73 4.24 13.69 -6.24
N ALA A 74 4.83 14.06 -5.11
CA ALA A 74 5.15 13.14 -4.03
C ALA A 74 3.89 12.49 -3.40
N ILE A 75 2.84 13.29 -3.16
CA ILE A 75 1.54 12.81 -2.67
C ILE A 75 0.90 11.84 -3.67
N SER A 76 0.92 12.21 -4.96
CA SER A 76 0.37 11.36 -6.03
C SER A 76 1.10 10.02 -6.12
N GLU A 77 2.43 10.03 -6.08
CA GLU A 77 3.25 8.80 -6.08
C GLU A 77 3.00 7.94 -4.85
N ALA A 78 2.99 8.54 -3.65
CA ALA A 78 2.70 7.83 -2.41
C ALA A 78 1.29 7.20 -2.42
N THR A 79 0.30 7.92 -2.94
CA THR A 79 -1.08 7.41 -3.08
C THR A 79 -1.16 6.25 -4.05
N ARG A 80 -0.43 6.33 -5.18
CA ARG A 80 -0.36 5.24 -6.15
C ARG A 80 0.27 3.99 -5.53
N LYS A 81 1.42 4.14 -4.87
CA LYS A 81 2.12 3.03 -4.19
C LYS A 81 1.23 2.39 -3.12
N LEU A 82 0.54 3.21 -2.33
CA LEU A 82 -0.38 2.71 -1.32
C LEU A 82 -1.50 1.86 -1.93
N ARG A 83 -2.06 2.28 -3.05
CA ARG A 83 -3.11 1.54 -3.77
C ARG A 83 -2.57 0.24 -4.38
N GLU A 84 -1.37 0.26 -4.95
CA GLU A 84 -0.68 -0.93 -5.49
C GLU A 84 -0.44 -1.94 -4.36
N THR A 85 0.13 -1.52 -3.24
CA THR A 85 0.36 -2.38 -2.05
C THR A 85 -0.96 -2.96 -1.53
N GLN A 86 -2.03 -2.16 -1.47
CA GLN A 86 -3.35 -2.65 -1.04
C GLN A 86 -3.90 -3.72 -1.99
N ASN A 87 -3.74 -3.55 -3.30
CA ASN A 87 -4.17 -4.54 -4.28
C ASN A 87 -3.36 -5.85 -4.13
N THR A 88 -2.05 -5.75 -3.96
CA THR A 88 -1.18 -6.91 -3.70
C THR A 88 -1.58 -7.64 -2.43
N LEU A 89 -1.83 -6.93 -1.34
CA LEU A 89 -2.32 -7.50 -0.09
C LEU A 89 -3.67 -8.23 -0.27
N ASN A 90 -4.59 -7.66 -1.04
CA ASN A 90 -5.87 -8.30 -1.30
C ASN A 90 -5.72 -9.60 -2.11
N GLN A 91 -4.80 -9.62 -3.08
CA GLN A 91 -4.48 -10.83 -3.84
C GLN A 91 -3.80 -11.88 -2.97
N LEU A 92 -2.84 -11.48 -2.15
CA LEU A 92 -2.12 -12.36 -1.25
C LEU A 92 -3.04 -12.98 -0.19
N ASN A 93 -3.98 -12.20 0.37
CA ASN A 93 -5.00 -12.71 1.28
C ASN A 93 -5.84 -13.81 0.62
N LYS A 94 -6.29 -13.61 -0.62
CA LYS A 94 -7.04 -14.64 -1.36
C LYS A 94 -6.22 -15.91 -1.56
N GLN A 95 -4.94 -15.78 -1.92
CA GLN A 95 -4.05 -16.94 -2.07
C GLN A 95 -3.86 -17.69 -0.75
N ILE A 96 -3.68 -16.97 0.35
CA ILE A 96 -3.57 -17.55 1.69
C ILE A 96 -4.86 -18.32 2.06
N ASP A 97 -6.03 -17.75 1.78
CA ASP A 97 -7.31 -18.41 2.06
C ASP A 97 -7.50 -19.67 1.19
N GLU A 98 -7.16 -19.62 -0.09
CA GLU A 98 -7.19 -20.77 -1.00
C GLU A 98 -6.22 -21.87 -0.56
N MET A 99 -5.01 -21.51 -0.13
CA MET A 99 -4.02 -22.47 0.40
C MET A 99 -4.50 -23.09 1.70
N ASN A 100 -5.07 -22.34 2.61
CA ASN A 100 -5.64 -22.86 3.85
C ASN A 100 -6.76 -23.89 3.56
N ALA A 101 -7.64 -23.60 2.61
CA ALA A 101 -8.68 -24.52 2.18
C ALA A 101 -8.11 -25.80 1.53
N SER A 102 -7.06 -25.67 0.71
CA SER A 102 -6.35 -26.80 0.10
C SER A 102 -5.68 -27.67 1.15
N ILE A 103 -4.94 -27.07 2.07
CA ILE A 103 -4.30 -27.80 3.19
C ILE A 103 -5.34 -28.54 4.04
N ALA A 104 -6.47 -27.90 4.37
CA ALA A 104 -7.54 -28.55 5.13
C ALA A 104 -8.09 -29.79 4.40
N LYS A 105 -8.28 -29.71 3.08
CA LYS A 105 -8.72 -30.83 2.25
C LYS A 105 -7.68 -31.97 2.23
N LEU A 106 -6.40 -31.63 2.05
CA LEU A 106 -5.31 -32.62 2.07
C LEU A 106 -5.16 -33.28 3.44
N GLU A 107 -5.34 -32.54 4.54
CA GLU A 107 -5.33 -33.13 5.89
C GLU A 107 -6.49 -34.09 6.12
N GLN A 108 -7.68 -33.79 5.59
CA GLN A 108 -8.80 -34.72 5.62
C GLN A 108 -8.49 -35.99 4.80
N GLN A 109 -7.92 -35.84 3.61
CA GLN A 109 -7.51 -36.96 2.77
C GLN A 109 -6.43 -37.79 3.46
N LYS A 110 -5.41 -37.17 4.03
CA LYS A 110 -4.37 -37.84 4.82
C LYS A 110 -4.97 -38.66 5.96
N ALA A 111 -5.88 -38.07 6.75
CA ALA A 111 -6.54 -38.77 7.85
C ALA A 111 -7.42 -39.95 7.39
N ALA A 112 -8.05 -39.84 6.20
CA ALA A 112 -8.80 -40.96 5.62
C ALA A 112 -7.88 -42.10 5.16
N GLN A 113 -6.76 -41.75 4.52
CA GLN A 113 -5.75 -42.71 4.06
C GLN A 113 -5.10 -43.43 5.27
N GLU A 114 -4.76 -42.69 6.32
CA GLU A 114 -4.20 -43.26 7.58
C GLU A 114 -5.17 -44.25 8.24
N ARG A 115 -6.47 -43.89 8.30
CA ARG A 115 -7.50 -44.81 8.82
C ARG A 115 -7.68 -46.06 7.97
N SER A 116 -7.68 -45.89 6.65
CA SER A 116 -7.77 -47.01 5.71
C SER A 116 -6.58 -47.94 5.85
N LEU A 117 -5.36 -47.39 5.93
CA LEU A 117 -4.14 -48.17 6.11
C LEU A 117 -4.15 -48.90 7.46
N ALA A 118 -4.57 -48.24 8.55
CA ALA A 118 -4.68 -48.85 9.86
C ALA A 118 -5.67 -50.05 9.87
N ALA A 119 -6.84 -49.86 9.22
CA ALA A 119 -7.82 -50.95 9.08
C ALA A 119 -7.28 -52.14 8.25
N GLN A 120 -6.55 -51.87 7.19
CA GLN A 120 -5.91 -52.88 6.35
C GLN A 120 -4.82 -53.66 7.14
N LEU A 121 -4.03 -52.95 7.96
CA LEU A 121 -3.00 -53.55 8.79
C LEU A 121 -3.59 -54.42 9.92
N ASP A 122 -4.66 -53.91 10.59
CA ASP A 122 -5.38 -54.66 11.59
C ASP A 122 -6.00 -55.95 11.03
N ALA A 123 -6.64 -55.86 9.87
CA ALA A 123 -7.18 -57.03 9.17
C ALA A 123 -6.09 -58.04 8.79
N ALA A 124 -4.95 -57.54 8.30
CA ALA A 124 -3.81 -58.40 7.96
C ALA A 124 -3.19 -59.08 9.18
N PHE A 125 -3.06 -58.36 10.30
CA PHE A 125 -2.57 -58.95 11.55
C PHE A 125 -3.46 -60.05 12.08
N ARG A 126 -4.78 -59.82 12.11
CA ARG A 126 -5.76 -60.83 12.54
C ARG A 126 -5.78 -62.08 11.65
N GLN A 127 -5.56 -61.94 10.34
CA GLN A 127 -5.49 -63.03 9.39
C GLN A 127 -4.15 -63.79 9.50
N GLY A 128 -3.04 -63.10 9.78
CA GLY A 128 -1.70 -63.68 9.82
C GLY A 128 -1.46 -64.69 10.93
N GLU A 129 -2.19 -64.61 12.02
CA GLU A 129 -2.01 -65.55 13.16
C GLU A 129 -2.53 -66.98 12.90
N HIS A 130 -3.45 -67.15 11.90
CA HIS A 130 -4.09 -68.47 11.75
C HIS A 130 -4.05 -69.09 10.36
N THR A 131 -3.66 -68.37 9.30
CA THR A 131 -3.96 -68.82 7.93
C THR A 131 -2.74 -69.37 7.15
N GLY A 132 -1.53 -68.86 7.39
CA GLY A 132 -0.38 -69.19 6.54
C GLY A 132 0.17 -70.59 6.80
N ILE A 133 0.31 -70.97 8.07
CA ILE A 133 0.91 -72.26 8.49
C ILE A 133 -0.12 -73.37 8.35
N GLN A 134 -1.39 -73.12 8.73
CA GLN A 134 -2.47 -74.10 8.69
C GLN A 134 -2.83 -74.49 7.26
N LEU A 135 -2.73 -73.56 6.27
CA LEU A 135 -3.00 -73.86 4.87
C LEU A 135 -1.92 -74.73 4.21
N ILE A 136 -0.66 -74.56 4.62
CA ILE A 136 0.48 -75.38 4.16
C ILE A 136 0.40 -76.80 4.73
N LEU A 137 -0.12 -76.91 5.94
CA LEU A 137 -0.22 -78.18 6.62
C LEU A 137 -1.47 -79.06 6.27
N SER A 138 -2.52 -78.38 5.70
CA SER A 138 -3.80 -79.06 5.42
C SER A 138 -3.86 -79.82 4.10
N GLY A 139 -2.85 -79.72 3.23
CA GLY A 139 -2.75 -80.52 1.98
C GLY A 139 -3.91 -80.37 1.01
N GLU A 140 -4.86 -79.49 1.24
CA GLU A 140 -6.05 -79.32 0.43
C GLU A 140 -5.79 -78.40 -0.79
N GLU A 141 -5.92 -78.99 -1.95
CA GLU A 141 -6.11 -78.42 -3.28
C GLU A 141 -5.17 -77.26 -3.71
N SER A 142 -4.22 -77.57 -4.48
CA SER A 142 -3.31 -76.69 -5.22
C SER A 142 -3.98 -75.45 -5.86
N GLN A 143 -5.19 -75.58 -6.38
CA GLN A 143 -5.94 -74.49 -6.99
C GLN A 143 -6.49 -73.45 -5.96
N ARG A 144 -6.85 -73.89 -4.78
CA ARG A 144 -7.33 -72.98 -3.69
C ARG A 144 -6.19 -72.17 -3.11
N GLY A 145 -5.03 -72.82 -2.97
CA GLY A 145 -3.80 -72.15 -2.52
C GLY A 145 -3.32 -71.08 -3.52
N GLN A 146 -3.33 -71.40 -4.83
CA GLN A 146 -2.97 -70.44 -5.88
C GLN A 146 -3.90 -69.24 -5.93
N ARG A 147 -5.21 -69.40 -5.79
CA ARG A 147 -6.19 -68.31 -5.73
C ARG A 147 -5.95 -67.45 -4.49
N LEU A 148 -5.72 -68.03 -3.35
CA LEU A 148 -5.44 -67.31 -2.10
C LEU A 148 -4.13 -66.50 -2.20
N GLN A 149 -3.09 -67.06 -2.78
CA GLN A 149 -1.84 -66.35 -3.04
C GLN A 149 -2.03 -65.16 -3.98
N ALA A 150 -2.85 -65.31 -5.03
CA ALA A 150 -3.19 -64.17 -5.93
C ALA A 150 -3.94 -63.06 -5.18
N TYR A 151 -4.93 -63.42 -4.30
CA TYR A 151 -5.64 -62.41 -3.49
C TYR A 151 -4.71 -61.69 -2.51
N PHE A 152 -3.76 -62.40 -1.86
CA PHE A 152 -2.75 -61.75 -1.02
C PHE A 152 -1.80 -60.84 -1.84
N GLY A 153 -1.47 -61.22 -3.07
CA GLY A 153 -0.73 -60.40 -3.99
C GLY A 153 -1.44 -59.06 -4.27
N TYR A 154 -2.74 -59.11 -4.67
CA TYR A 154 -3.56 -57.92 -4.91
C TYR A 154 -3.72 -57.08 -3.64
N LEU A 155 -3.92 -57.70 -2.47
CA LEU A 155 -4.06 -56.97 -1.21
C LEU A 155 -2.76 -56.26 -0.83
N ASN A 156 -1.61 -56.88 -1.02
CA ASN A 156 -0.32 -56.27 -0.74
C ASN A 156 -0.02 -55.12 -1.73
N GLN A 157 -0.37 -55.30 -3.00
CA GLN A 157 -0.25 -54.23 -4.00
C GLN A 157 -1.13 -53.02 -3.63
N ALA A 158 -2.42 -53.26 -3.31
CA ALA A 158 -3.33 -52.17 -2.91
C ALA A 158 -2.86 -51.47 -1.62
N ARG A 159 -2.23 -52.23 -0.70
CA ARG A 159 -1.62 -51.65 0.50
C ARG A 159 -0.41 -50.80 0.17
N GLN A 160 0.46 -51.26 -0.72
CA GLN A 160 1.62 -50.48 -1.16
C GLN A 160 1.17 -49.21 -1.85
N GLU A 161 0.18 -49.25 -2.74
CA GLU A 161 -0.41 -48.06 -3.38
C GLU A 161 -0.96 -47.09 -2.33
N THR A 162 -1.63 -47.57 -1.29
CA THR A 162 -2.13 -46.71 -0.18
C THR A 162 -0.98 -46.03 0.57
N ILE A 163 0.11 -46.74 0.84
CA ILE A 163 1.32 -46.20 1.49
C ILE A 163 1.96 -45.16 0.64
N ASP A 164 2.11 -45.40 -0.66
CA ASP A 164 2.73 -44.47 -1.58
C ASP A 164 1.87 -43.19 -1.74
N GLN A 165 0.54 -43.31 -1.84
CA GLN A 165 -0.40 -42.19 -1.85
C GLN A 165 -0.32 -41.36 -0.55
N LEU A 166 -0.27 -42.04 0.61
CA LEU A 166 -0.15 -41.37 1.90
C LEU A 166 1.16 -40.58 1.99
N LYS A 167 2.27 -41.18 1.53
CA LYS A 167 3.57 -40.53 1.48
C LYS A 167 3.51 -39.26 0.61
N GLN A 168 2.97 -39.37 -0.62
CA GLN A 168 2.77 -38.19 -1.51
C GLN A 168 1.90 -37.11 -0.87
N THR A 169 0.77 -37.49 -0.26
CA THR A 169 -0.12 -36.52 0.42
C THR A 169 0.60 -35.82 1.57
N ARG A 170 1.41 -36.53 2.35
CA ARG A 170 2.20 -35.94 3.44
C ARG A 170 3.26 -34.96 2.93
N GLU A 171 3.94 -35.30 1.83
CA GLU A 171 4.93 -34.44 1.18
C GLU A 171 4.25 -33.16 0.64
N GLU A 172 3.08 -33.30 0.02
CA GLU A 172 2.31 -32.18 -0.51
C GLU A 172 1.82 -31.23 0.61
N VAL A 173 1.30 -31.78 1.71
CA VAL A 173 0.93 -30.98 2.90
C VAL A 173 2.14 -30.22 3.44
N ALA A 174 3.30 -30.86 3.53
CA ALA A 174 4.51 -30.21 4.01
C ALA A 174 4.96 -29.06 3.10
N MET A 175 4.93 -29.26 1.79
CA MET A 175 5.25 -28.23 0.81
C MET A 175 4.28 -27.04 0.87
N GLN A 176 2.97 -27.31 0.89
CA GLN A 176 1.97 -26.25 0.96
C GLN A 176 2.03 -25.45 2.27
N ARG A 177 2.36 -26.10 3.38
CA ARG A 177 2.56 -25.42 4.66
C ARG A 177 3.78 -24.48 4.63
N ALA A 178 4.90 -24.93 4.03
CA ALA A 178 6.09 -24.10 3.89
C ALA A 178 5.81 -22.87 2.99
N GLU A 179 5.11 -23.08 1.88
CA GLU A 179 4.70 -21.99 0.99
C GLU A 179 3.73 -21.01 1.68
N LEU A 180 2.81 -21.52 2.48
CA LEU A 180 1.89 -20.70 3.28
C LEU A 180 2.64 -19.81 4.27
N GLU A 181 3.65 -20.34 4.96
CA GLU A 181 4.49 -19.61 5.90
C GLU A 181 5.26 -18.48 5.18
N GLU A 182 5.80 -18.74 3.99
CA GLU A 182 6.45 -17.73 3.16
C GLU A 182 5.48 -16.61 2.79
N LYS A 183 4.28 -16.94 2.30
CA LYS A 183 3.25 -15.96 1.95
C LYS A 183 2.77 -15.14 3.15
N GLN A 184 2.67 -15.74 4.32
CA GLN A 184 2.33 -15.02 5.55
C GLN A 184 3.45 -14.05 5.97
N SER A 185 4.71 -14.42 5.79
CA SER A 185 5.87 -13.54 6.01
C SER A 185 5.86 -12.36 5.03
N GLU A 186 5.60 -12.62 3.76
CA GLU A 186 5.43 -11.58 2.73
C GLU A 186 4.28 -10.62 3.09
N GLN A 187 3.13 -11.16 3.51
CA GLN A 187 1.99 -10.36 3.97
C GLN A 187 2.36 -9.42 5.12
N GLN A 188 3.10 -9.90 6.12
CA GLN A 188 3.55 -9.07 7.23
C GLN A 188 4.46 -7.94 6.74
N THR A 189 5.40 -8.23 5.85
CA THR A 189 6.31 -7.22 5.27
C THR A 189 5.52 -6.14 4.53
N LEU A 190 4.57 -6.52 3.69
CA LEU A 190 3.72 -5.58 2.96
C LEU A 190 2.83 -4.74 3.88
N LEU A 191 2.35 -5.29 4.99
CA LEU A 191 1.61 -4.54 6.00
C LEU A 191 2.48 -3.47 6.70
N TYR A 192 3.74 -3.77 6.97
CA TYR A 192 4.69 -2.78 7.48
C TYR A 192 4.97 -1.68 6.47
N GLU A 193 5.19 -2.04 5.21
CA GLU A 193 5.38 -1.07 4.13
C GLU A 193 4.15 -0.18 3.95
N GLN A 194 2.96 -0.75 3.96
CA GLN A 194 1.70 0.00 3.86
C GLN A 194 1.58 1.05 4.98
N ARG A 195 1.87 0.66 6.22
CA ARG A 195 1.86 1.58 7.37
C ARG A 195 2.89 2.71 7.21
N ALA A 196 4.09 2.38 6.77
CA ALA A 196 5.15 3.36 6.52
C ALA A 196 4.78 4.33 5.40
N GLN A 197 4.19 3.85 4.32
CA GLN A 197 3.70 4.67 3.21
C GLN A 197 2.54 5.58 3.65
N GLN A 198 1.63 5.06 4.46
CA GLN A 198 0.51 5.84 5.01
C GLN A 198 0.98 6.95 5.95
N ALA A 199 1.99 6.68 6.79
CA ALA A 199 2.60 7.70 7.65
C ALA A 199 3.27 8.80 6.83
N LYS A 200 4.03 8.46 5.79
CA LYS A 200 4.65 9.43 4.88
C LYS A 200 3.61 10.28 4.14
N LEU A 201 2.52 9.67 3.69
CA LEU A 201 1.42 10.38 3.04
C LEU A 201 0.77 11.38 4.00
N THR A 202 0.50 10.97 5.23
CA THR A 202 -0.06 11.84 6.27
C THR A 202 0.86 13.00 6.59
N GLN A 203 2.17 12.75 6.70
CA GLN A 203 3.15 13.81 6.91
C GLN A 203 3.17 14.80 5.73
N ALA A 204 3.24 14.31 4.50
CA ALA A 204 3.24 15.16 3.30
C ALA A 204 1.94 16.00 3.16
N LEU A 205 0.80 15.47 3.62
CA LEU A 205 -0.46 16.22 3.65
C LEU A 205 -0.47 17.31 4.73
N ASN A 206 0.17 17.06 5.89
CA ASN A 206 0.27 18.05 6.96
C ASN A 206 1.26 19.18 6.66
N GLU A 207 2.27 18.92 5.82
CA GLU A 207 3.26 19.91 5.38
C GLU A 207 2.75 20.82 4.23
N ARG A 208 1.58 20.53 3.66
CA ARG A 208 0.94 21.28 2.58
C ARG A 208 0.09 22.46 3.08
#